data_81f836f1fc449eb584cb9083b63611ea
#
_entry.id   81f836f1fc449eb584cb9083b63611ea
#
_cell.length_a   1.000
_cell.length_b   1.000
_cell.length_c   1.000
_cell.angle_alpha   90.00
_cell.angle_beta   90.00
_cell.angle_gamma   90.00
#
_symmetry.space_group_name_H-M   'P 1'
#
loop_
_entity.id
_entity.type
_entity.pdbx_description
1 polymer ?
#
loop_
_entity_poly.entity_id
_entity_poly.type
_entity_poly.pdbx_seq_one_letter_code
_entity_poly.pdbx_strand_id
1 'polypeptide(L)'
;MKKHLLIIMLLSLSTLLSAQEAKKFLTEGKEWKCVTSNYSPLHDEGDTPFTVKVVGDTICDGRTMKKLHIEYEEGVKGFYSRNVAAYEEGGRLHAYDSSNEVGPDILLIDMNLKVGDPILGGSCHVSAVDTICVDGIARKRITIGNDAQSQIIWVEGIGSNIDLWFTPTIKHIGEYSMLMECYDNGKKVFSNTDFSLPATSSINQPTADPLNNGKAYDLSGRRINPAKHHGVYIRNGVKRIAK
;
A
#
# COMPACT_ATOMS: atom_id res chain seq x y z
N MET A 1 34.56 -7.17 -23.71
CA MET A 1 33.22 -7.74 -23.44
C MET A 1 32.99 -8.06 -21.96
N LYS A 2 33.83 -8.83 -21.23
CA LYS A 2 33.62 -9.19 -19.82
C LYS A 2 33.45 -7.98 -18.87
N LYS A 3 34.21 -6.88 -19.04
CA LYS A 3 34.11 -5.67 -18.20
C LYS A 3 32.78 -4.92 -18.35
N HIS A 4 32.25 -4.83 -19.57
CA HIS A 4 30.95 -4.16 -19.81
C HIS A 4 29.78 -4.98 -19.26
N LEU A 5 29.86 -6.32 -19.31
CA LEU A 5 28.86 -7.21 -18.73
C LEU A 5 28.81 -7.06 -17.20
N LEU A 6 29.97 -6.93 -16.53
CA LEU A 6 30.06 -6.72 -15.09
C LEU A 6 29.45 -5.39 -14.65
N ILE A 7 29.68 -4.31 -15.42
CA ILE A 7 29.12 -2.97 -15.14
C ILE A 7 27.58 -2.98 -15.29
N ILE A 8 27.05 -3.62 -16.32
CA ILE A 8 25.60 -3.76 -16.53
C ILE A 8 24.98 -4.57 -15.40
N MET A 9 25.63 -5.64 -14.95
CA MET A 9 25.16 -6.47 -13.84
C MET A 9 25.17 -5.71 -12.50
N LEU A 10 26.20 -4.89 -12.22
CA LEU A 10 26.27 -4.02 -11.05
C LEU A 10 25.20 -2.92 -11.08
N LEU A 11 24.95 -2.29 -12.23
CA LEU A 11 23.90 -1.29 -12.39
C LEU A 11 22.51 -1.90 -12.19
N SER A 12 22.25 -3.10 -12.71
CA SER A 12 20.96 -3.78 -12.51
C SER A 12 20.73 -4.19 -11.05
N LEU A 13 21.81 -4.58 -10.35
CA LEU A 13 21.74 -4.95 -8.94
C LEU A 13 21.40 -3.72 -8.05
N SER A 14 21.99 -2.56 -8.35
CA SER A 14 21.71 -1.32 -7.61
C SER A 14 20.28 -0.83 -7.80
N THR A 15 19.71 -0.96 -8.99
CA THR A 15 18.30 -0.57 -9.25
C THR A 15 17.31 -1.50 -8.54
N LEU A 16 17.60 -2.80 -8.47
CA LEU A 16 16.78 -3.76 -7.74
C LEU A 16 16.80 -3.50 -6.23
N LEU A 17 17.98 -3.19 -5.67
CA LEU A 17 18.12 -2.86 -4.25
C LEU A 17 17.35 -1.58 -3.88
N SER A 18 17.46 -0.54 -4.71
CA SER A 18 16.74 0.72 -4.53
C SER A 18 15.22 0.54 -4.62
N ALA A 19 14.73 -0.28 -5.57
CA ALA A 19 13.30 -0.57 -5.69
C ALA A 19 12.76 -1.38 -4.50
N GLN A 20 13.57 -2.26 -3.92
CA GLN A 20 13.20 -3.01 -2.72
C GLN A 20 13.16 -2.12 -1.47
N GLU A 21 14.12 -1.21 -1.31
CA GLU A 21 14.13 -0.24 -0.21
C GLU A 21 12.92 0.71 -0.27
N ALA A 22 12.57 1.17 -1.46
CA ALA A 22 11.41 2.05 -1.66
C ALA A 22 10.05 1.40 -1.27
N LYS A 23 10.00 0.09 -1.11
CA LYS A 23 8.81 -0.65 -0.66
C LYS A 23 8.71 -0.78 0.86
N LYS A 24 9.70 -0.36 1.60
CA LYS A 24 9.64 -0.33 3.06
C LYS A 24 8.82 0.85 3.55
N PHE A 25 8.11 0.63 4.66
CA PHE A 25 7.39 1.71 5.35
C PHE A 25 8.34 2.61 6.12
N LEU A 26 9.32 2.04 6.82
CA LEU A 26 10.14 2.73 7.81
C LEU A 26 11.56 3.01 7.30
N THR A 27 11.69 3.74 6.19
CA THR A 27 12.98 4.24 5.71
C THR A 27 13.32 5.58 6.35
N GLU A 28 14.59 5.85 6.57
CA GLU A 28 15.05 7.16 7.01
C GLU A 28 14.70 8.24 5.99
N GLY A 29 14.28 9.43 6.46
CA GLY A 29 13.79 10.49 5.58
C GLY A 29 12.35 10.32 5.09
N LYS A 30 11.64 9.27 5.53
CA LYS A 30 10.22 9.08 5.27
C LYS A 30 9.38 10.05 6.09
N GLU A 31 8.40 10.66 5.44
CA GLU A 31 7.48 11.61 6.06
C GLU A 31 6.07 11.39 5.52
N TRP A 32 5.09 11.43 6.40
CA TRP A 32 3.66 11.39 6.07
C TRP A 32 3.00 12.67 6.55
N LYS A 33 2.28 13.36 5.67
CA LYS A 33 1.38 14.44 6.01
C LYS A 33 -0.03 13.92 6.09
N CYS A 34 -0.66 14.13 7.21
CA CYS A 34 -1.97 13.60 7.55
C CYS A 34 -2.89 14.71 8.04
N VAL A 35 -4.18 14.43 8.03
CA VAL A 35 -5.20 15.23 8.70
C VAL A 35 -6.01 14.35 9.63
N THR A 36 -6.32 14.84 10.82
CA THR A 36 -7.36 14.27 11.67
C THR A 36 -8.65 15.03 11.41
N SER A 37 -9.71 14.33 11.06
CA SER A 37 -11.04 14.90 10.91
C SER A 37 -11.87 14.56 12.14
N ASN A 38 -12.33 15.60 12.86
CA ASN A 38 -13.21 15.47 14.02
C ASN A 38 -14.66 15.61 13.55
N TYR A 39 -15.35 14.47 13.37
CA TYR A 39 -16.78 14.49 13.14
C TYR A 39 -17.53 14.44 14.48
N SER A 40 -17.36 15.50 15.30
CA SER A 40 -18.19 15.68 16.48
C SER A 40 -19.22 16.77 16.18
N PRO A 41 -20.53 16.49 16.28
CA PRO A 41 -21.54 17.53 16.11
C PRO A 41 -21.52 18.59 17.24
N LEU A 42 -20.64 18.41 18.23
CA LEU A 42 -20.45 19.35 19.35
C LEU A 42 -19.19 20.23 19.23
N HIS A 43 -18.29 19.93 18.27
CA HIS A 43 -17.06 20.68 18.04
C HIS A 43 -16.93 20.94 16.55
N ASP A 44 -17.12 22.18 16.15
CA ASP A 44 -16.91 22.71 14.81
C ASP A 44 -15.40 22.98 14.56
N GLU A 45 -14.56 22.10 15.11
CA GLU A 45 -13.10 22.15 14.94
C GLU A 45 -12.79 21.39 13.66
N GLY A 46 -12.43 22.15 12.61
CA GLY A 46 -12.10 21.61 11.28
C GLY A 46 -10.95 20.59 11.30
N ASP A 47 -10.56 20.14 10.13
CA ASP A 47 -9.45 19.19 9.94
C ASP A 47 -8.16 19.70 10.59
N THR A 48 -7.54 18.87 11.42
CA THR A 48 -6.28 19.16 12.10
C THR A 48 -5.12 18.48 11.38
N PRO A 49 -4.22 19.26 10.75
CA PRO A 49 -3.05 18.70 10.10
C PRO A 49 -2.02 18.21 11.11
N PHE A 50 -1.34 17.13 10.78
CA PHE A 50 -0.18 16.62 11.51
C PHE A 50 0.80 15.94 10.57
N THR A 51 2.04 15.81 11.02
CA THR A 51 3.11 15.16 10.27
C THR A 51 3.70 14.02 11.09
N VAL A 52 4.00 12.91 10.42
CA VAL A 52 4.75 11.79 11.01
C VAL A 52 6.07 11.64 10.27
N LYS A 53 7.18 11.61 10.99
CA LYS A 53 8.54 11.51 10.41
C LYS A 53 9.31 10.35 11.03
N VAL A 54 10.06 9.62 10.22
CA VAL A 54 11.10 8.71 10.72
C VAL A 54 12.31 9.56 11.10
N VAL A 55 12.62 9.63 12.40
CA VAL A 55 13.67 10.51 12.93
C VAL A 55 14.91 9.78 13.48
N GLY A 56 15.03 8.49 13.22
CA GLY A 56 16.15 7.67 13.64
C GLY A 56 15.72 6.36 14.27
N ASP A 57 16.58 5.81 15.12
CA ASP A 57 16.36 4.54 15.81
C ASP A 57 16.10 4.77 17.31
N THR A 58 15.44 3.79 17.94
CA THR A 58 15.22 3.70 19.37
C THR A 58 15.33 2.24 19.82
N ILE A 59 15.53 2.01 21.11
CA ILE A 59 15.58 0.65 21.66
C ILE A 59 14.38 0.49 22.60
N CYS A 60 13.55 -0.50 22.33
CA CYS A 60 12.42 -0.91 23.17
C CYS A 60 12.55 -2.41 23.42
N ASP A 61 12.52 -2.83 24.68
CA ASP A 61 12.68 -4.22 25.14
C ASP A 61 13.87 -4.97 24.49
N GLY A 62 15.01 -4.27 24.34
CA GLY A 62 16.22 -4.83 23.76
C GLY A 62 16.20 -4.97 22.23
N ARG A 63 15.12 -4.55 21.56
CA ARG A 63 14.96 -4.55 20.10
C ARG A 63 15.19 -3.15 19.54
N THR A 64 16.01 -3.04 18.50
CA THR A 64 16.15 -1.79 17.75
C THR A 64 14.93 -1.58 16.85
N MET A 65 14.26 -0.45 16.98
CA MET A 65 13.09 -0.05 16.22
C MET A 65 13.29 1.35 15.63
N LYS A 66 12.50 1.74 14.64
CA LYS A 66 12.49 3.12 14.15
C LYS A 66 11.72 4.01 15.12
N LYS A 67 12.27 5.19 15.36
CA LYS A 67 11.61 6.25 16.12
C LYS A 67 10.84 7.14 15.15
N LEU A 68 9.54 7.24 15.36
CA LEU A 68 8.65 8.12 14.64
C LEU A 68 8.35 9.34 15.51
N HIS A 69 8.40 10.52 14.92
CA HIS A 69 7.94 11.75 15.54
C HIS A 69 6.63 12.18 14.91
N ILE A 70 5.58 12.27 15.73
CA ILE A 70 4.26 12.78 15.34
C ILE A 70 4.20 14.23 15.82
N GLU A 71 4.04 15.16 14.89
CA GLU A 71 4.06 16.59 15.12
C GLU A 71 2.72 17.22 14.70
N TYR A 72 2.07 17.91 15.61
CA TYR A 72 0.86 18.71 15.37
C TYR A 72 1.23 20.18 15.30
N GLU A 73 0.44 20.99 14.59
CA GLU A 73 0.60 22.45 14.62
C GLU A 73 0.42 22.99 16.04
N GLU A 74 1.21 24.02 16.38
CA GLU A 74 1.13 24.65 17.70
C GLU A 74 -0.26 25.25 17.93
N GLY A 75 -0.80 25.05 19.14
CA GLY A 75 -2.07 25.64 19.57
C GLY A 75 -3.31 24.77 19.33
N VAL A 76 -3.18 23.61 18.72
CA VAL A 76 -4.29 22.66 18.55
C VAL A 76 -4.61 22.01 19.91
N LYS A 77 -5.80 22.29 20.44
CA LYS A 77 -6.22 21.73 21.74
C LYS A 77 -6.42 20.22 21.66
N GLY A 78 -5.87 19.51 22.64
CA GLY A 78 -6.06 18.05 22.78
C GLY A 78 -5.07 17.19 21.99
N PHE A 79 -4.26 17.79 21.13
CA PHE A 79 -3.23 17.09 20.36
C PHE A 79 -1.82 17.53 20.78
N TYR A 80 -0.97 16.55 21.06
CA TYR A 80 0.40 16.81 21.51
C TYR A 80 1.39 16.04 20.65
N SER A 81 2.47 16.71 20.29
CA SER A 81 3.58 16.06 19.59
C SER A 81 4.17 14.95 20.47
N ARG A 82 4.41 13.78 19.87
CA ARG A 82 4.89 12.59 20.58
C ARG A 82 5.80 11.74 19.72
N ASN A 83 6.54 10.86 20.38
CA ASN A 83 7.33 9.85 19.69
C ASN A 83 6.63 8.48 19.83
N VAL A 84 6.70 7.69 18.76
CA VAL A 84 6.21 6.31 18.70
C VAL A 84 7.35 5.44 18.18
N ALA A 85 7.53 4.26 18.74
CA ALA A 85 8.41 3.26 18.18
C ALA A 85 7.66 2.40 17.18
N ALA A 86 8.30 2.02 16.07
CA ALA A 86 7.72 1.15 15.06
C ALA A 86 8.78 0.25 14.42
N TYR A 87 8.36 -0.91 13.90
CA TYR A 87 9.25 -1.83 13.20
C TYR A 87 8.52 -2.55 12.08
N GLU A 88 9.28 -3.04 11.13
CA GLU A 88 8.79 -3.89 10.04
C GLU A 88 9.37 -5.29 10.15
N GLU A 89 8.55 -6.29 9.97
CA GLU A 89 8.97 -7.68 9.93
C GLU A 89 8.09 -8.52 9.01
N GLY A 90 8.70 -9.20 8.04
CA GLY A 90 8.00 -10.14 7.16
C GLY A 90 6.83 -9.53 6.40
N GLY A 91 6.91 -8.26 5.97
CA GLY A 91 5.84 -7.55 5.26
C GLY A 91 4.73 -7.02 6.18
N ARG A 92 5.00 -6.95 7.48
CA ARG A 92 4.12 -6.39 8.49
C ARG A 92 4.71 -5.12 9.09
N LEU A 93 3.87 -4.12 9.30
CA LEU A 93 4.22 -2.91 10.03
C LEU A 93 3.60 -2.96 11.41
N HIS A 94 4.42 -2.74 12.42
CA HIS A 94 4.02 -2.73 13.82
C HIS A 94 4.36 -1.39 14.48
N ALA A 95 3.46 -0.91 15.35
CA ALA A 95 3.79 0.10 16.35
C ALA A 95 4.07 -0.58 17.69
N TYR A 96 4.90 0.05 18.51
CA TYR A 96 5.22 -0.41 19.85
C TYR A 96 4.81 0.66 20.87
N ASP A 97 3.91 0.30 21.77
CA ASP A 97 3.46 1.15 22.86
C ASP A 97 3.44 0.35 24.17
N SER A 98 4.44 0.60 25.02
CA SER A 98 4.59 -0.08 26.30
C SER A 98 3.45 0.19 27.30
N SER A 99 2.66 1.24 27.07
CA SER A 99 1.50 1.62 27.90
C SER A 99 0.19 0.97 27.47
N ASN A 100 0.18 0.24 26.34
CA ASN A 100 -1.03 -0.39 25.83
C ASN A 100 -1.43 -1.60 26.66
N GLU A 101 -2.63 -1.59 27.24
CA GLU A 101 -3.19 -2.66 28.07
C GLU A 101 -3.41 -3.98 27.32
N VAL A 102 -3.59 -3.93 25.98
CA VAL A 102 -3.79 -5.13 25.13
C VAL A 102 -2.47 -5.82 24.82
N GLY A 103 -1.35 -5.11 24.97
CA GLY A 103 0.01 -5.57 24.69
C GLY A 103 0.81 -4.49 23.98
N PRO A 104 2.15 -4.49 24.15
CA PRO A 104 2.99 -3.44 23.61
C PRO A 104 3.12 -3.46 22.09
N ASP A 105 2.85 -4.59 21.46
CA ASP A 105 3.03 -4.81 20.02
C ASP A 105 1.70 -4.73 19.26
N ILE A 106 1.56 -3.71 18.42
CA ILE A 106 0.33 -3.39 17.73
C ILE A 106 0.57 -3.55 16.23
N LEU A 107 -0.08 -4.56 15.62
CA LEU A 107 -0.07 -4.74 14.18
C LEU A 107 -0.89 -3.62 13.51
N LEU A 108 -0.23 -2.81 12.68
CA LEU A 108 -0.85 -1.72 11.92
C LEU A 108 -1.24 -2.17 10.51
N ILE A 109 -0.32 -2.86 9.79
CA ILE A 109 -0.50 -3.32 8.41
C ILE A 109 0.07 -4.72 8.26
N ASP A 110 -0.64 -5.61 7.55
CA ASP A 110 -0.12 -6.90 7.09
C ASP A 110 -0.24 -7.01 5.57
N MET A 111 0.87 -6.86 4.87
CA MET A 111 0.91 -6.98 3.41
C MET A 111 0.87 -8.43 2.91
N ASN A 112 0.81 -9.43 3.80
CA ASN A 112 0.71 -10.85 3.42
C ASN A 112 -0.73 -11.32 3.20
N LEU A 113 -1.71 -10.52 3.58
CA LEU A 113 -3.12 -10.87 3.47
C LEU A 113 -3.55 -11.13 2.02
N LYS A 114 -4.58 -11.95 1.89
CA LYS A 114 -5.20 -12.39 0.63
C LYS A 114 -6.69 -12.04 0.64
N VAL A 115 -7.29 -12.02 -0.54
CA VAL A 115 -8.75 -11.83 -0.67
C VAL A 115 -9.49 -12.85 0.17
N GLY A 116 -10.43 -12.37 0.98
CA GLY A 116 -11.24 -13.16 1.91
C GLY A 116 -10.67 -13.27 3.33
N ASP A 117 -9.40 -12.91 3.56
CA ASP A 117 -8.83 -12.95 4.90
C ASP A 117 -9.56 -11.98 5.85
N PRO A 118 -9.87 -12.41 7.10
CA PRO A 118 -10.55 -11.59 8.07
C PRO A 118 -9.59 -10.56 8.70
N ILE A 119 -10.12 -9.39 9.01
CA ILE A 119 -9.44 -8.30 9.70
C ILE A 119 -10.32 -7.78 10.83
N LEU A 120 -9.74 -7.13 11.82
CA LEU A 120 -10.43 -6.52 12.97
C LEU A 120 -11.34 -7.53 13.69
N GLY A 121 -10.81 -8.70 14.01
CA GLY A 121 -11.57 -9.75 14.70
C GLY A 121 -12.69 -10.37 13.86
N GLY A 122 -12.62 -10.26 12.53
CA GLY A 122 -13.61 -10.79 11.60
C GLY A 122 -14.71 -9.80 11.20
N SER A 123 -14.67 -8.57 11.71
CA SER A 123 -15.65 -7.53 11.36
C SER A 123 -15.53 -7.06 9.92
N CYS A 124 -14.36 -7.17 9.34
CA CYS A 124 -14.06 -6.81 7.95
C CYS A 124 -13.25 -7.91 7.28
N HIS A 125 -13.25 -7.93 5.94
CA HIS A 125 -12.47 -8.86 5.13
C HIS A 125 -11.73 -8.11 4.02
N VAL A 126 -10.63 -8.69 3.57
CA VAL A 126 -9.93 -8.22 2.36
C VAL A 126 -10.83 -8.44 1.15
N SER A 127 -11.23 -7.38 0.49
CA SER A 127 -12.08 -7.42 -0.71
C SER A 127 -11.29 -7.49 -2.02
N ALA A 128 -10.09 -6.91 -2.05
CA ALA A 128 -9.21 -6.96 -3.23
C ALA A 128 -7.73 -6.92 -2.84
N VAL A 129 -6.91 -7.56 -3.69
CA VAL A 129 -5.44 -7.47 -3.66
C VAL A 129 -4.98 -7.27 -5.09
N ASP A 130 -4.32 -6.16 -5.34
CA ASP A 130 -3.80 -5.82 -6.67
C ASP A 130 -2.44 -5.11 -6.59
N THR A 131 -1.99 -4.58 -7.70
CA THR A 131 -0.75 -3.81 -7.81
C THR A 131 -1.04 -2.49 -8.50
N ILE A 132 -0.53 -1.39 -7.96
CA ILE A 132 -0.56 -0.07 -8.58
C ILE A 132 0.86 0.40 -8.87
N CYS A 133 1.02 1.31 -9.82
CA CYS A 133 2.29 1.95 -10.10
C CYS A 133 2.30 3.35 -9.47
N VAL A 134 3.21 3.56 -8.53
CA VAL A 134 3.39 4.82 -7.82
C VAL A 134 4.83 5.26 -7.99
N ASP A 135 5.05 6.44 -8.53
CA ASP A 135 6.39 7.00 -8.81
C ASP A 135 7.29 6.01 -9.59
N GLY A 136 6.70 5.30 -10.57
CA GLY A 136 7.38 4.29 -11.37
C GLY A 136 7.65 2.95 -10.68
N ILE A 137 7.22 2.78 -9.43
CA ILE A 137 7.43 1.57 -8.64
C ILE A 137 6.11 0.81 -8.51
N ALA A 138 6.12 -0.48 -8.87
CA ALA A 138 4.98 -1.37 -8.66
C ALA A 138 4.85 -1.72 -7.18
N ARG A 139 3.70 -1.38 -6.57
CA ARG A 139 3.41 -1.58 -5.14
C ARG A 139 2.15 -2.41 -4.96
N LYS A 140 2.19 -3.37 -4.05
CA LYS A 140 1.00 -4.13 -3.64
C LYS A 140 0.00 -3.20 -2.98
N ARG A 141 -1.28 -3.33 -3.36
CA ARG A 141 -2.40 -2.66 -2.70
C ARG A 141 -3.37 -3.71 -2.15
N ILE A 142 -3.84 -3.50 -0.93
CA ILE A 142 -4.85 -4.32 -0.27
C ILE A 142 -6.04 -3.43 0.03
N THR A 143 -7.23 -3.83 -0.40
CA THR A 143 -8.49 -3.15 -0.12
C THR A 143 -9.30 -3.99 0.86
N ILE A 144 -9.81 -3.36 1.91
CA ILE A 144 -10.52 -3.98 3.02
C ILE A 144 -11.92 -3.36 3.11
N GLY A 145 -12.92 -4.21 3.28
CA GLY A 145 -14.33 -3.79 3.27
C GLY A 145 -14.94 -3.73 1.88
N ASN A 146 -16.26 -3.79 1.81
CA ASN A 146 -17.02 -3.85 0.55
C ASN A 146 -17.71 -2.53 0.20
N ASP A 147 -17.82 -1.61 1.15
CA ASP A 147 -18.45 -0.30 0.94
C ASP A 147 -17.41 0.72 0.50
N ALA A 148 -17.58 1.28 -0.69
CA ALA A 148 -16.66 2.25 -1.27
C ALA A 148 -16.42 3.50 -0.39
N GLN A 149 -17.36 3.84 0.49
CA GLN A 149 -17.25 5.00 1.38
C GLN A 149 -16.47 4.71 2.67
N SER A 150 -16.32 3.44 3.03
CA SER A 150 -15.66 3.00 4.27
C SER A 150 -14.49 2.05 4.04
N GLN A 151 -13.98 1.96 2.81
CA GLN A 151 -12.84 1.10 2.49
C GLN A 151 -11.56 1.58 3.15
N ILE A 152 -10.87 0.65 3.82
CA ILE A 152 -9.49 0.83 4.22
C ILE A 152 -8.60 0.32 3.07
N ILE A 153 -7.65 1.12 2.65
CA ILE A 153 -6.74 0.80 1.55
C ILE A 153 -5.30 0.89 2.05
N TRP A 154 -4.59 -0.22 1.98
CA TRP A 154 -3.16 -0.28 2.30
C TRP A 154 -2.33 -0.33 1.03
N VAL A 155 -1.26 0.45 0.98
CA VAL A 155 -0.30 0.46 -0.13
C VAL A 155 1.11 0.20 0.41
N GLU A 156 1.78 -0.80 -0.17
CA GLU A 156 3.12 -1.26 0.21
C GLU A 156 4.14 -0.11 0.25
N GLY A 157 4.78 0.08 1.41
CA GLY A 157 5.78 1.13 1.64
C GLY A 157 5.22 2.57 1.67
N ILE A 158 3.90 2.74 1.62
CA ILE A 158 3.21 4.03 1.74
C ILE A 158 2.44 4.09 3.05
N GLY A 159 1.49 3.19 3.26
CA GLY A 159 0.66 3.18 4.45
C GLY A 159 -0.80 2.88 4.18
N SER A 160 -1.67 3.44 5.00
CA SER A 160 -3.13 3.32 4.94
C SER A 160 -3.74 4.67 4.55
N ASN A 161 -4.85 4.63 3.82
CA ASN A 161 -5.65 5.83 3.56
C ASN A 161 -6.29 6.39 4.83
N ILE A 162 -6.55 5.53 5.83
CA ILE A 162 -7.24 5.86 7.08
C ILE A 162 -6.49 5.24 8.27
N ASP A 163 -6.37 5.97 9.38
CA ASP A 163 -5.97 5.53 10.72
C ASP A 163 -4.64 4.76 10.84
N LEU A 164 -3.65 5.06 9.99
CA LEU A 164 -2.37 4.36 10.04
C LEU A 164 -1.64 4.50 11.39
N TRP A 165 -1.65 5.71 11.98
CA TRP A 165 -0.87 6.04 13.17
C TRP A 165 -1.71 6.20 14.44
N PHE A 166 -3.02 6.04 14.33
CA PHE A 166 -3.93 5.98 15.46
C PHE A 166 -4.22 4.51 15.76
N THR A 167 -3.81 4.07 16.95
CA THR A 167 -4.10 2.73 17.38
C THR A 167 -5.62 2.50 17.45
N PRO A 168 -6.10 1.32 17.04
CA PRO A 168 -7.54 0.98 17.10
C PRO A 168 -8.16 1.09 18.50
N THR A 169 -7.33 1.16 19.52
CA THR A 169 -7.74 1.25 20.93
C THR A 169 -8.22 2.65 21.36
N ILE A 170 -7.94 3.70 20.57
CA ILE A 170 -8.41 5.05 20.86
C ILE A 170 -9.33 5.53 19.73
N LYS A 171 -10.31 4.74 19.35
CA LYS A 171 -11.43 5.24 18.55
C LYS A 171 -12.34 6.04 19.48
N HIS A 172 -12.07 7.32 19.59
CA HIS A 172 -13.13 8.25 19.93
C HIS A 172 -14.14 8.18 18.78
N ILE A 173 -15.41 7.90 19.11
CA ILE A 173 -16.49 7.82 18.13
C ILE A 173 -16.49 9.12 17.32
N GLY A 174 -16.17 9.04 16.02
CA GLY A 174 -16.18 10.17 15.10
C GLY A 174 -14.83 10.79 14.74
N GLU A 175 -13.71 10.31 15.29
CA GLU A 175 -12.37 10.76 14.88
C GLU A 175 -11.73 9.75 13.93
N TYR A 176 -11.21 10.21 12.80
CA TYR A 176 -10.40 9.40 11.89
C TYR A 176 -9.28 10.25 11.31
N SER A 177 -8.15 9.65 11.04
CA SER A 177 -7.06 10.30 10.35
C SER A 177 -6.96 9.84 8.91
N MET A 178 -6.58 10.76 8.01
CA MET A 178 -6.36 10.47 6.60
C MET A 178 -4.93 10.78 6.22
N LEU A 179 -4.33 9.90 5.41
CA LEU A 179 -3.06 10.18 4.74
C LEU A 179 -3.33 11.10 3.55
N MET A 180 -2.69 12.26 3.54
CA MET A 180 -2.77 13.23 2.45
C MET A 180 -1.62 13.11 1.48
N GLU A 181 -0.38 13.02 1.98
CA GLU A 181 0.83 12.92 1.17
C GLU A 181 1.89 12.08 1.87
N CYS A 182 2.70 11.36 1.09
CA CYS A 182 3.88 10.67 1.58
C CYS A 182 5.13 11.16 0.82
N TYR A 183 6.19 11.38 1.57
CA TYR A 183 7.48 11.85 1.07
C TYR A 183 8.58 10.83 1.39
N ASP A 184 9.57 10.75 0.53
CA ASP A 184 10.79 9.98 0.73
C ASP A 184 11.98 10.90 0.45
N ASN A 185 12.81 11.16 1.47
CA ASN A 185 13.93 12.10 1.40
C ASN A 185 13.54 13.47 0.80
N GLY A 186 12.41 14.01 1.22
CA GLY A 186 11.88 15.32 0.79
C GLY A 186 11.21 15.32 -0.60
N LYS A 187 11.25 14.20 -1.34
CA LYS A 187 10.52 14.06 -2.61
C LYS A 187 9.12 13.49 -2.33
N LYS A 188 8.08 14.17 -2.80
CA LYS A 188 6.72 13.61 -2.74
C LYS A 188 6.64 12.38 -3.65
N VAL A 189 6.28 11.23 -3.06
CA VAL A 189 6.15 9.94 -3.74
C VAL A 189 4.71 9.45 -3.83
N PHE A 190 3.78 10.05 -3.06
CA PHE A 190 2.39 9.63 -3.03
C PHE A 190 1.47 10.76 -2.59
N SER A 191 0.24 10.78 -3.08
CA SER A 191 -0.86 11.64 -2.63
C SER A 191 -2.13 10.84 -2.38
N ASN A 192 -3.08 11.39 -1.63
CA ASN A 192 -4.33 10.71 -1.27
C ASN A 192 -5.09 10.18 -2.51
N THR A 193 -5.07 10.93 -3.62
CA THR A 193 -5.72 10.51 -4.88
C THR A 193 -5.12 9.25 -5.49
N ASP A 194 -3.86 8.90 -5.15
CA ASP A 194 -3.17 7.73 -5.68
C ASP A 194 -3.72 6.40 -5.14
N PHE A 195 -4.46 6.42 -4.02
CA PHE A 195 -5.20 5.24 -3.56
C PHE A 195 -6.19 4.73 -4.60
N SER A 196 -6.71 5.62 -5.45
CA SER A 196 -7.67 5.32 -6.53
C SER A 196 -7.01 4.99 -7.88
N LEU A 197 -5.67 4.90 -7.95
CA LEU A 197 -4.99 4.54 -9.20
C LEU A 197 -5.49 3.19 -9.74
N PRO A 198 -5.60 3.04 -11.07
CA PRO A 198 -5.98 1.76 -11.66
C PRO A 198 -4.92 0.70 -11.37
N ALA A 199 -5.37 -0.54 -11.17
CA ALA A 199 -4.46 -1.67 -11.00
C ALA A 199 -3.60 -1.87 -12.25
N THR A 200 -2.30 -2.04 -12.05
CA THR A 200 -1.32 -2.25 -13.14
C THR A 200 -1.10 -3.73 -13.45
N SER A 201 -1.43 -4.62 -12.52
CA SER A 201 -1.32 -6.07 -12.68
C SER A 201 -2.50 -6.71 -13.42
N SER A 202 -3.52 -5.97 -13.74
CA SER A 202 -4.41 -6.39 -14.80
C SER A 202 -3.68 -6.14 -16.12
N ILE A 203 -2.93 -7.14 -16.62
CA ILE A 203 -3.29 -7.57 -17.96
C ILE A 203 -4.81 -7.62 -17.89
N ASN A 204 -5.48 -6.61 -18.45
CA ASN A 204 -6.91 -6.68 -18.68
C ASN A 204 -7.12 -8.06 -19.27
N GLN A 205 -7.54 -9.04 -18.46
CA GLN A 205 -8.23 -10.17 -19.06
C GLN A 205 -9.31 -9.45 -19.85
N PRO A 206 -9.24 -9.48 -21.18
CA PRO A 206 -10.26 -8.82 -21.96
C PRO A 206 -11.53 -9.41 -21.39
N THR A 207 -12.29 -8.56 -20.68
CA THR A 207 -13.64 -8.89 -20.24
C THR A 207 -14.22 -9.47 -21.48
N ALA A 208 -14.52 -10.79 -21.43
CA ALA A 208 -14.86 -11.53 -22.62
C ALA A 208 -15.97 -10.72 -23.26
N ASP A 209 -15.60 -9.94 -24.27
CA ASP A 209 -16.53 -9.09 -24.99
C ASP A 209 -17.60 -10.06 -25.47
N PRO A 210 -18.85 -9.99 -24.96
CA PRO A 210 -19.89 -10.93 -25.34
C PRO A 210 -20.10 -10.93 -26.86
N LEU A 211 -19.64 -9.89 -27.56
CA LEU A 211 -19.63 -9.76 -29.01
C LEU A 211 -18.40 -10.38 -29.69
N ASN A 212 -17.41 -10.86 -28.95
CA ASN A 212 -16.20 -11.47 -29.52
C ASN A 212 -16.34 -12.99 -29.74
N ASN A 213 -17.56 -13.48 -29.83
CA ASN A 213 -17.88 -14.88 -30.09
C ASN A 213 -17.22 -15.34 -31.41
N GLY A 214 -16.13 -16.06 -31.27
CA GLY A 214 -15.52 -16.80 -32.36
C GLY A 214 -14.23 -16.28 -32.97
N LYS A 215 -13.73 -15.10 -32.60
CA LYS A 215 -12.44 -14.60 -33.10
C LYS A 215 -11.28 -15.40 -32.49
N ALA A 216 -10.35 -15.83 -33.35
CA ALA A 216 -9.15 -16.53 -32.95
C ALA A 216 -7.90 -15.73 -33.33
N TYR A 217 -6.87 -15.83 -32.51
CA TYR A 217 -5.60 -15.09 -32.66
C TYR A 217 -4.43 -16.06 -32.54
N ASP A 218 -3.39 -15.86 -33.33
CA ASP A 218 -2.10 -16.54 -33.16
C ASP A 218 -1.36 -16.01 -31.90
N LEU A 219 -0.22 -16.61 -31.57
CA LEU A 219 0.58 -16.20 -30.41
C LEU A 219 1.22 -14.81 -30.59
N SER A 220 1.23 -14.25 -31.79
CA SER A 220 1.68 -12.88 -32.07
C SER A 220 0.56 -11.85 -32.03
N GLY A 221 -0.68 -12.28 -31.67
CA GLY A 221 -1.86 -11.41 -31.57
C GLY A 221 -2.55 -11.11 -32.88
N ARG A 222 -2.16 -11.74 -34.02
CA ARG A 222 -2.82 -11.56 -35.32
C ARG A 222 -4.09 -12.41 -35.37
N ARG A 223 -5.17 -11.83 -35.87
CA ARG A 223 -6.42 -12.55 -36.10
C ARG A 223 -6.24 -13.62 -37.17
N ILE A 224 -6.68 -14.83 -36.87
CA ILE A 224 -6.57 -16.01 -37.75
C ILE A 224 -7.94 -16.65 -38.00
N ASN A 225 -8.03 -17.44 -39.06
CA ASN A 225 -9.11 -18.38 -39.27
C ASN A 225 -8.69 -19.76 -38.73
N PRO A 226 -9.30 -20.29 -37.65
CA PRO A 226 -8.87 -21.56 -37.04
C PRO A 226 -8.95 -22.76 -37.99
N ALA A 227 -9.85 -22.69 -38.99
CA ALA A 227 -10.03 -23.77 -39.96
C ALA A 227 -8.89 -23.83 -41.02
N LYS A 228 -8.08 -22.78 -41.12
CA LYS A 228 -6.95 -22.64 -42.06
C LYS A 228 -5.59 -22.47 -41.36
N HIS A 229 -5.60 -22.54 -40.03
CA HIS A 229 -4.39 -22.34 -39.24
C HIS A 229 -3.90 -23.68 -38.70
N HIS A 230 -2.60 -23.95 -38.83
CA HIS A 230 -1.95 -25.07 -38.18
C HIS A 230 -1.10 -24.57 -37.01
N GLY A 231 -1.25 -25.20 -35.84
CA GLY A 231 -0.49 -24.83 -34.65
C GLY A 231 -1.34 -24.26 -33.51
N VAL A 232 -0.69 -23.52 -32.61
CA VAL A 232 -1.31 -22.99 -31.39
C VAL A 232 -2.01 -21.66 -31.65
N TYR A 233 -3.22 -21.50 -31.17
CA TYR A 233 -3.97 -20.26 -31.24
C TYR A 233 -4.81 -20.05 -29.98
N ILE A 234 -5.25 -18.80 -29.74
CA ILE A 234 -6.11 -18.38 -28.63
C ILE A 234 -7.51 -18.06 -29.19
N ARG A 235 -8.52 -18.70 -28.62
CA ARG A 235 -9.94 -18.39 -28.93
C ARG A 235 -10.73 -18.29 -27.63
N ASN A 236 -11.42 -17.19 -27.41
CA ASN A 236 -12.16 -16.89 -26.17
C ASN A 236 -11.28 -17.02 -24.93
N GLY A 237 -10.02 -16.53 -24.98
CA GLY A 237 -9.07 -16.63 -23.88
C GLY A 237 -8.47 -18.02 -23.64
N VAL A 238 -8.89 -19.04 -24.38
CA VAL A 238 -8.43 -20.42 -24.23
C VAL A 238 -7.42 -20.79 -25.32
N LYS A 239 -6.27 -21.34 -24.91
CA LYS A 239 -5.26 -21.89 -25.81
C LYS A 239 -5.79 -23.18 -26.47
N ARG A 240 -5.70 -23.26 -27.81
CA ARG A 240 -6.12 -24.41 -28.62
C ARG A 240 -5.04 -24.79 -29.62
N ILE A 241 -5.07 -26.04 -30.10
CA ILE A 241 -4.19 -26.55 -31.14
C ILE A 241 -5.06 -26.92 -32.33
N ALA A 242 -4.79 -26.30 -33.48
CA ALA A 242 -5.33 -26.74 -34.76
C ALA A 242 -4.38 -27.81 -35.37
N LYS A 243 -4.96 -28.91 -35.76
CA LYS A 243 -4.25 -30.02 -36.42
C LYS A 243 -4.22 -29.79 -37.93
#